data_1d5466c664d277a7294e227734594665
#
_entry.id   1d5466c664d277a7294e227734594665
#
_cell.length_a   1.000
_cell.length_b   1.000
_cell.length_c   1.000
_cell.angle_alpha   90.00
_cell.angle_beta   90.00
_cell.angle_gamma   90.00
#
_symmetry.space_group_name_H-M   'P 1'
#
loop_
_entity.id
_entity.type
_entity.pdbx_description
1 polymer ?
#
loop_
_entity_poly.entity_id
_entity_poly.type
_entity_poly.pdbx_seq_one_letter_code
_entity_poly.pdbx_strand_id
1 'polypeptide(L)'
;MNEDSLGLVGLEVPPDEFVFNGVDADTGSYLFPKTPLDRLVRAVKGEQPDPAHLAELDARMRADTEDHLAVVFGRRPERLSEVGWALVAADDVGPEILEALAPLRDRRRGQAQDLYRELAGPTAGVHMGESSQDFLIRHNVDPNDVADPRQLPYYVLLVGSPERLSFPFQYQLGVQRAVGRLHFDTPAQYARYAKTSPPRRHLAHPVPGHNASTSSPLATPVISPPR
;
A
#
# COMPACT_ATOMS: atom_id res chain seq x y z
N MET A 1 -40.95 2.14 36.48
CA MET A 1 -40.65 2.22 35.06
C MET A 1 -39.19 2.62 34.96
N ASN A 2 -38.29 1.67 34.74
CA ASN A 2 -36.87 1.92 34.59
C ASN A 2 -36.61 2.33 33.15
N GLU A 3 -36.09 3.52 32.97
CA GLU A 3 -35.50 3.95 31.71
C GLU A 3 -34.19 3.21 31.57
N ASP A 4 -34.19 2.15 30.75
CA ASP A 4 -33.00 1.45 30.37
C ASP A 4 -32.13 2.37 29.53
N SER A 5 -31.05 2.78 30.13
CA SER A 5 -29.91 3.46 29.52
C SER A 5 -29.47 2.71 28.25
N LEU A 6 -29.70 3.32 27.11
CA LEU A 6 -28.99 3.00 25.88
C LEU A 6 -27.49 3.06 26.20
N GLY A 7 -26.85 1.91 26.14
CA GLY A 7 -25.45 1.72 26.53
C GLY A 7 -24.49 2.49 25.63
N LEU A 8 -24.30 3.77 25.91
CA LEU A 8 -23.17 4.58 25.46
C LEU A 8 -21.98 4.28 26.37
N VAL A 9 -21.52 3.01 26.35
CA VAL A 9 -20.31 2.62 27.06
C VAL A 9 -19.11 3.10 26.23
N GLY A 10 -18.39 4.08 26.74
CA GLY A 10 -17.02 4.35 26.32
C GLY A 10 -16.70 5.67 25.63
N LEU A 11 -17.61 6.65 25.62
CA LEU A 11 -17.38 7.97 25.01
C LEU A 11 -16.94 9.05 26.02
N GLU A 12 -16.35 8.66 27.15
CA GLU A 12 -15.73 9.67 28.04
C GLU A 12 -14.47 10.20 27.38
N VAL A 13 -14.54 11.47 26.98
CA VAL A 13 -13.38 12.23 26.51
C VAL A 13 -12.73 12.88 27.72
N PRO A 14 -11.44 12.59 28.01
CA PRO A 14 -10.73 13.30 29.06
C PRO A 14 -10.77 14.81 28.84
N PRO A 15 -10.77 15.64 29.89
CA PRO A 15 -10.89 17.08 29.79
C PRO A 15 -9.73 17.77 29.05
N ASP A 16 -8.63 17.07 28.86
CA ASP A 16 -7.42 17.50 28.14
C ASP A 16 -7.34 16.98 26.71
N GLU A 17 -8.36 16.24 26.24
CA GLU A 17 -8.45 15.76 24.89
C GLU A 17 -9.63 16.40 24.14
N PHE A 18 -9.45 16.59 22.84
CA PHE A 18 -10.47 17.07 21.92
C PHE A 18 -10.82 15.96 20.91
N VAL A 19 -12.10 15.82 20.62
CA VAL A 19 -12.61 14.90 19.62
C VAL A 19 -13.22 15.68 18.47
N PHE A 20 -12.70 15.49 17.26
CA PHE A 20 -13.33 16.04 16.06
C PHE A 20 -14.63 15.28 15.76
N ASN A 21 -15.64 16.04 15.32
CA ASN A 21 -16.94 15.48 15.01
C ASN A 21 -16.85 14.44 13.88
N GLY A 22 -17.38 13.27 14.11
CA GLY A 22 -17.44 12.17 13.17
C GLY A 22 -17.37 10.84 13.91
N VAL A 23 -18.40 10.01 13.70
CA VAL A 23 -18.49 8.64 14.24
C VAL A 23 -18.69 7.73 13.05
N ASP A 24 -17.90 6.67 12.99
CA ASP A 24 -18.08 5.58 12.05
C ASP A 24 -19.36 4.83 12.38
N ALA A 25 -20.27 4.71 11.42
CA ALA A 25 -21.60 4.14 11.63
C ALA A 25 -21.56 2.62 11.87
N ASP A 26 -20.52 1.94 11.36
CA ASP A 26 -20.39 0.48 11.46
C ASP A 26 -19.72 0.05 12.77
N THR A 27 -18.73 0.80 13.23
CA THR A 27 -17.94 0.46 14.41
C THR A 27 -18.34 1.24 15.67
N GLY A 28 -19.05 2.37 15.52
CA GLY A 28 -19.36 3.29 16.61
C GLY A 28 -18.15 4.05 17.15
N SER A 29 -17.00 3.95 16.49
CA SER A 29 -15.75 4.60 16.87
C SER A 29 -15.66 6.02 16.30
N TYR A 30 -14.83 6.88 16.90
CA TYR A 30 -14.54 8.18 16.31
C TYR A 30 -13.73 8.03 15.02
N LEU A 31 -14.12 8.75 13.96
CA LEU A 31 -13.38 8.80 12.68
C LEU A 31 -11.98 9.40 12.85
N PHE A 32 -11.83 10.36 13.78
CA PHE A 32 -10.55 10.97 14.07
C PHE A 32 -10.05 10.57 15.46
N PRO A 33 -8.73 10.47 15.68
CA PRO A 33 -8.19 10.17 16.99
C PRO A 33 -8.50 11.30 17.97
N LYS A 34 -8.67 10.95 19.23
CA LYS A 34 -8.66 11.91 20.31
C LYS A 34 -7.35 12.69 20.26
N THR A 35 -7.46 14.02 20.19
CA THR A 35 -6.30 14.90 20.01
C THR A 35 -6.07 15.66 21.31
N PRO A 36 -4.87 15.63 21.91
CA PRO A 36 -4.55 16.45 23.06
C PRO A 36 -4.80 17.93 22.80
N LEU A 37 -5.40 18.60 23.77
CA LEU A 37 -5.83 20.01 23.64
C LEU A 37 -4.63 20.95 23.38
N ASP A 38 -3.46 20.66 23.93
CA ASP A 38 -2.24 21.41 23.69
C ASP A 38 -1.82 21.40 22.21
N ARG A 39 -1.99 20.28 21.52
CA ARG A 39 -1.73 20.15 20.08
C ARG A 39 -2.70 21.00 19.25
N LEU A 40 -3.98 21.00 19.63
CA LEU A 40 -4.97 21.86 18.99
C LEU A 40 -4.63 23.34 19.16
N VAL A 41 -4.24 23.75 20.37
CA VAL A 41 -3.85 25.13 20.67
C VAL A 41 -2.64 25.57 19.84
N ARG A 42 -1.64 24.70 19.67
CA ARG A 42 -0.47 24.98 18.81
C ARG A 42 -0.87 25.14 17.35
N ALA A 43 -1.73 24.25 16.85
CA ALA A 43 -2.23 24.35 15.48
C ALA A 43 -2.98 25.66 15.21
N VAL A 44 -3.84 26.09 16.16
CA VAL A 44 -4.57 27.37 16.08
C VAL A 44 -3.63 28.57 16.12
N LYS A 45 -2.50 28.48 16.83
CA LYS A 45 -1.45 29.50 16.86
C LYS A 45 -0.57 29.51 15.61
N GLY A 46 -0.77 28.58 14.66
CA GLY A 46 0.02 28.48 13.44
C GLY A 46 1.41 27.87 13.66
N GLU A 47 1.64 27.20 14.80
CA GLU A 47 2.86 26.46 15.02
C GLU A 47 2.89 25.21 14.12
N GLN A 48 4.07 24.84 13.61
CA GLN A 48 4.18 23.66 12.77
C GLN A 48 3.85 22.39 13.57
N PRO A 49 2.96 21.52 13.07
CA PRO A 49 2.63 20.27 13.71
C PRO A 49 3.86 19.36 13.83
N ASP A 50 3.90 18.54 14.85
CA ASP A 50 4.89 17.49 15.02
C ASP A 50 4.92 16.58 13.77
N PRO A 51 6.08 16.33 13.14
CA PRO A 51 6.20 15.44 11.98
C PRO A 51 5.61 14.05 12.19
N ALA A 52 5.70 13.50 13.40
CA ALA A 52 5.11 12.21 13.75
C ALA A 52 3.57 12.26 13.71
N HIS A 53 2.98 13.36 14.19
CA HIS A 53 1.53 13.56 14.14
C HIS A 53 1.02 13.79 12.71
N LEU A 54 1.76 14.54 11.89
CA LEU A 54 1.43 14.68 10.47
C LEU A 54 1.48 13.34 9.74
N ALA A 55 2.46 12.51 10.04
CA ALA A 55 2.56 11.17 9.47
C ALA A 55 1.37 10.27 9.88
N GLU A 56 0.93 10.37 11.14
CA GLU A 56 -0.24 9.64 11.63
C GLU A 56 -1.54 10.10 10.96
N LEU A 57 -1.77 11.42 10.84
CA LEU A 57 -2.93 11.97 10.14
C LEU A 57 -2.93 11.61 8.66
N ASP A 58 -1.79 11.71 7.98
CA ASP A 58 -1.62 11.34 6.59
C ASP A 58 -1.88 9.83 6.37
N ALA A 59 -1.46 9.00 7.31
CA ALA A 59 -1.72 7.58 7.30
C ALA A 59 -3.22 7.26 7.44
N ARG A 60 -3.94 7.95 8.34
CA ARG A 60 -5.39 7.77 8.53
C ARG A 60 -6.20 8.29 7.35
N MET A 61 -5.89 9.48 6.84
CA MET A 61 -6.56 10.01 5.66
C MET A 61 -6.45 9.09 4.46
N ARG A 62 -5.34 8.34 4.35
CA ARG A 62 -5.20 7.33 3.30
C ARG A 62 -6.04 6.09 3.57
N ALA A 63 -6.12 5.63 4.81
CA ALA A 63 -6.96 4.50 5.17
C ALA A 63 -8.44 4.75 4.86
N ASP A 64 -8.93 5.99 5.06
CA ASP A 64 -10.32 6.36 4.80
C ASP A 64 -10.62 6.60 3.30
N THR A 65 -9.60 6.93 2.50
CA THR A 65 -9.78 7.22 1.06
C THR A 65 -9.52 6.03 0.16
N GLU A 66 -8.93 4.99 0.69
CA GLU A 66 -8.52 3.84 -0.10
C GLU A 66 -9.28 2.60 0.37
N ASP A 67 -10.27 2.13 -0.39
CA ASP A 67 -10.93 0.82 -0.22
C ASP A 67 -9.88 -0.29 -0.34
N HIS A 68 -9.25 -0.76 0.76
CA HIS A 68 -8.10 -1.64 0.67
C HIS A 68 -8.15 -2.93 1.46
N LEU A 69 -8.02 -3.97 0.67
CA LEU A 69 -7.44 -5.25 1.07
C LEU A 69 -5.90 -5.28 0.85
N ALA A 70 -5.16 -4.14 0.90
CA ALA A 70 -3.88 -4.15 0.22
C ALA A 70 -2.62 -4.03 1.10
N VAL A 71 -2.44 -2.99 1.85
CA VAL A 71 -1.16 -2.73 2.54
C VAL A 71 -1.42 -2.41 4.00
N VAL A 72 -0.54 -2.89 4.88
CA VAL A 72 -0.56 -2.50 6.29
C VAL A 72 -0.64 -1.00 6.40
N PHE A 73 -1.56 -0.54 7.22
CA PHE A 73 -1.80 0.86 7.53
C PHE A 73 -0.51 1.68 7.70
N GLY A 74 -0.45 2.85 7.08
CA GLY A 74 0.68 3.77 7.17
C GLY A 74 1.84 3.53 6.21
N ARG A 75 1.77 2.53 5.32
CA ARG A 75 2.79 2.27 4.31
C ARG A 75 2.37 2.75 2.94
N ARG A 76 3.32 3.26 2.17
CA ARG A 76 3.10 3.78 0.82
C ARG A 76 3.31 2.69 -0.21
N PRO A 77 2.26 2.27 -0.96
CA PRO A 77 2.41 1.22 -1.99
C PRO A 77 3.46 1.56 -3.05
N GLU A 78 3.67 2.85 -3.33
CA GLU A 78 4.64 3.30 -4.33
C GLU A 78 6.09 3.12 -3.88
N ARG A 79 6.34 2.94 -2.59
CA ARG A 79 7.68 2.80 -2.02
C ARG A 79 8.01 1.35 -1.70
N LEU A 80 8.81 0.73 -2.55
CA LEU A 80 9.23 -0.65 -2.33
C LEU A 80 9.99 -0.87 -1.01
N SER A 81 10.66 0.16 -0.50
CA SER A 81 11.30 0.11 0.82
C SER A 81 10.32 0.04 2.00
N GLU A 82 9.05 0.38 1.77
CA GLU A 82 8.00 0.33 2.80
C GLU A 82 7.12 -0.93 2.68
N VAL A 83 6.90 -1.43 1.47
CA VAL A 83 5.96 -2.53 1.19
C VAL A 83 6.65 -3.79 0.65
N GLY A 84 7.90 -3.71 0.28
CA GLY A 84 8.73 -4.83 -0.15
C GLY A 84 8.43 -5.35 -1.56
N TRP A 85 9.29 -6.27 -1.98
CA TRP A 85 9.17 -6.98 -3.24
C TRP A 85 9.72 -8.40 -3.09
N ALA A 86 8.95 -9.38 -3.58
CA ALA A 86 9.34 -10.78 -3.56
C ALA A 86 9.37 -11.39 -4.97
N LEU A 87 10.35 -12.27 -5.20
CA LEU A 87 10.32 -13.24 -6.27
C LEU A 87 9.87 -14.58 -5.66
N VAL A 88 8.81 -15.15 -6.22
CA VAL A 88 8.28 -16.47 -5.83
C VAL A 88 8.29 -17.36 -7.09
N ALA A 89 9.11 -18.39 -7.08
CA ALA A 89 9.25 -19.28 -8.22
C ALA A 89 8.62 -20.66 -7.93
N ALA A 90 8.21 -21.39 -8.97
CA ALA A 90 7.96 -22.81 -8.83
C ALA A 90 9.24 -23.51 -8.37
N ASP A 91 9.11 -24.60 -7.61
CA ASP A 91 10.21 -25.35 -6.98
C ASP A 91 11.19 -25.95 -8.00
N ASP A 92 10.74 -26.19 -9.23
CA ASP A 92 11.50 -26.76 -10.35
C ASP A 92 12.05 -25.70 -11.34
N VAL A 93 11.91 -24.42 -11.06
CA VAL A 93 12.51 -23.38 -11.90
C VAL A 93 14.03 -23.50 -11.88
N GLY A 94 14.61 -23.73 -13.07
CA GLY A 94 16.04 -23.94 -13.24
C GLY A 94 16.88 -22.71 -12.84
N PRO A 95 18.09 -22.93 -12.35
CA PRO A 95 18.99 -21.86 -11.93
C PRO A 95 19.32 -20.87 -13.06
N GLU A 96 19.32 -21.32 -14.31
CA GLU A 96 19.56 -20.49 -15.49
C GLU A 96 18.48 -19.41 -15.69
N ILE A 97 17.23 -19.67 -15.27
CA ILE A 97 16.14 -18.68 -15.30
C ILE A 97 16.35 -17.64 -14.21
N LEU A 98 16.70 -18.08 -13.00
CA LEU A 98 16.99 -17.18 -11.88
C LEU A 98 18.21 -16.30 -12.19
N GLU A 99 19.25 -16.85 -12.83
CA GLU A 99 20.43 -16.12 -13.28
C GLU A 99 20.06 -15.09 -14.37
N ALA A 100 19.23 -15.48 -15.34
CA ALA A 100 18.74 -14.56 -16.38
C ALA A 100 17.97 -13.38 -15.80
N LEU A 101 17.32 -13.56 -14.63
CA LEU A 101 16.62 -12.50 -13.90
C LEU A 101 17.52 -11.67 -12.98
N ALA A 102 18.82 -11.94 -12.86
CA ALA A 102 19.73 -11.27 -11.94
C ALA A 102 19.66 -9.72 -12.04
N PRO A 103 19.64 -9.08 -13.22
CA PRO A 103 19.55 -7.62 -13.30
C PRO A 103 18.27 -7.04 -12.70
N LEU A 104 17.15 -7.77 -12.79
CA LEU A 104 15.88 -7.38 -12.18
C LEU A 104 15.93 -7.57 -10.65
N ARG A 105 16.41 -8.72 -10.19
CA ARG A 105 16.53 -9.08 -8.78
C ARG A 105 17.42 -8.07 -8.03
N ASP A 106 18.59 -7.74 -8.57
CA ASP A 106 19.52 -6.81 -7.94
C ASP A 106 18.91 -5.40 -7.83
N ARG A 107 18.22 -4.95 -8.87
CA ARG A 107 17.50 -3.68 -8.84
C ARG A 107 16.41 -3.68 -7.77
N ARG A 108 15.60 -4.74 -7.70
CA ARG A 108 14.51 -4.84 -6.72
C ARG A 108 15.03 -4.99 -5.30
N ARG A 109 16.13 -5.71 -5.11
CA ARG A 109 16.82 -5.80 -3.82
C ARG A 109 17.28 -4.42 -3.35
N GLY A 110 17.90 -3.63 -4.23
CA GLY A 110 18.27 -2.25 -3.89
C GLY A 110 17.09 -1.33 -3.56
N GLN A 111 15.93 -1.54 -4.18
CA GLN A 111 14.73 -0.74 -3.95
C GLN A 111 13.94 -1.17 -2.71
N ALA A 112 13.80 -2.47 -2.46
CA ALA A 112 13.04 -3.03 -1.36
C ALA A 112 13.87 -3.19 -0.07
N GLN A 113 15.20 -3.16 -0.17
CA GLN A 113 16.13 -3.26 0.96
C GLN A 113 15.83 -4.50 1.83
N ASP A 114 15.62 -4.32 3.14
CA ASP A 114 15.35 -5.39 4.10
C ASP A 114 14.02 -6.13 3.84
N LEU A 115 13.15 -5.55 3.04
CA LEU A 115 11.87 -6.13 2.62
C LEU A 115 11.95 -6.86 1.27
N TYR A 116 13.16 -7.17 0.78
CA TYR A 116 13.34 -8.06 -0.37
C TYR A 116 13.28 -9.52 0.08
N ARG A 117 12.54 -10.34 -0.66
CA ARG A 117 12.48 -11.80 -0.43
C ARG A 117 12.64 -12.55 -1.75
N GLU A 118 13.23 -13.72 -1.66
CA GLU A 118 13.37 -14.65 -2.77
C GLU A 118 13.02 -16.07 -2.31
N LEU A 119 11.90 -16.58 -2.82
CA LEU A 119 11.35 -17.87 -2.49
C LEU A 119 11.41 -18.73 -3.76
N ALA A 120 12.52 -19.45 -3.94
CA ALA A 120 12.82 -20.24 -5.11
C ALA A 120 13.55 -21.53 -4.74
N GLY A 121 13.56 -22.49 -5.66
CA GLY A 121 14.20 -23.79 -5.48
C GLY A 121 13.37 -24.78 -4.65
N PRO A 122 13.89 -25.99 -4.45
CA PRO A 122 13.10 -27.13 -3.94
C PRO A 122 12.47 -26.95 -2.58
N THR A 123 13.07 -26.13 -1.70
CA THR A 123 12.58 -25.92 -0.33
C THR A 123 11.69 -24.70 -0.19
N ALA A 124 12.05 -23.60 -0.86
CA ALA A 124 11.37 -22.31 -0.68
C ALA A 124 10.39 -21.98 -1.81
N GLY A 125 10.55 -22.60 -2.97
CA GLY A 125 9.65 -22.44 -4.11
C GLY A 125 8.27 -23.04 -3.87
N VAL A 126 7.33 -22.73 -4.75
CA VAL A 126 5.97 -23.28 -4.70
C VAL A 126 5.97 -24.69 -5.25
N HIS A 127 5.45 -25.64 -4.48
CA HIS A 127 5.34 -27.02 -4.89
C HIS A 127 4.17 -27.25 -5.86
N MET A 128 4.30 -28.23 -6.73
CA MET A 128 3.23 -28.59 -7.66
C MET A 128 1.94 -28.91 -6.91
N GLY A 129 0.85 -28.22 -7.26
CA GLY A 129 -0.46 -28.42 -6.65
C GLY A 129 -0.63 -27.80 -5.25
N GLU A 130 0.39 -27.12 -4.74
CA GLU A 130 0.31 -26.39 -3.47
C GLU A 130 -0.69 -25.24 -3.57
N SER A 131 -1.56 -25.09 -2.57
CA SER A 131 -2.44 -23.93 -2.47
C SER A 131 -1.66 -22.71 -1.99
N SER A 132 -2.18 -21.51 -2.27
CA SER A 132 -1.58 -20.28 -1.73
C SER A 132 -1.61 -20.24 -0.20
N GLN A 133 -2.62 -20.83 0.40
CA GLN A 133 -2.76 -20.92 1.85
C GLN A 133 -1.69 -21.83 2.47
N ASP A 134 -1.47 -23.03 1.91
CA ASP A 134 -0.44 -23.96 2.37
C ASP A 134 0.96 -23.34 2.19
N PHE A 135 1.19 -22.67 1.05
CA PHE A 135 2.42 -21.95 0.79
C PHE A 135 2.69 -20.86 1.84
N LEU A 136 1.69 -20.04 2.15
CA LEU A 136 1.81 -18.98 3.17
C LEU A 136 2.11 -19.58 4.54
N ILE A 137 1.37 -20.61 4.98
CA ILE A 137 1.58 -21.31 6.26
C ILE A 137 2.99 -21.88 6.34
N ARG A 138 3.49 -22.54 5.27
CA ARG A 138 4.83 -23.09 5.20
C ARG A 138 5.93 -22.05 5.35
N HIS A 139 5.64 -20.80 4.95
CA HIS A 139 6.54 -19.65 5.10
C HIS A 139 6.27 -18.83 6.35
N ASN A 140 5.50 -19.35 7.32
CA ASN A 140 5.12 -18.68 8.57
C ASN A 140 4.37 -17.36 8.35
N VAL A 141 3.53 -17.31 7.31
CA VAL A 141 2.65 -16.18 7.00
C VAL A 141 1.22 -16.62 7.28
N ASP A 142 0.51 -15.91 8.15
CA ASP A 142 -0.90 -16.18 8.39
C ASP A 142 -1.71 -15.72 7.17
N PRO A 143 -2.46 -16.62 6.49
CA PRO A 143 -3.26 -16.26 5.32
C PRO A 143 -4.47 -15.38 5.66
N ASN A 144 -4.88 -15.30 6.93
CA ASN A 144 -6.03 -14.52 7.40
C ASN A 144 -5.63 -13.17 8.02
N ASP A 145 -4.34 -12.95 8.23
CA ASP A 145 -3.85 -11.70 8.80
C ASP A 145 -3.56 -10.66 7.71
N VAL A 146 -3.45 -9.42 8.14
CA VAL A 146 -3.06 -8.30 7.26
C VAL A 146 -1.68 -8.58 6.65
N ALA A 147 -1.51 -8.30 5.38
CA ALA A 147 -0.28 -8.58 4.65
C ALA A 147 0.93 -7.82 5.21
N ASP A 148 1.62 -8.40 6.22
CA ASP A 148 2.87 -7.84 6.74
C ASP A 148 4.01 -8.04 5.72
N PRO A 149 4.59 -6.95 5.17
CA PRO A 149 5.67 -7.06 4.19
C PRO A 149 7.00 -7.59 4.78
N ARG A 150 7.13 -7.70 6.10
CA ARG A 150 8.28 -8.35 6.74
C ARG A 150 8.22 -9.86 6.61
N GLN A 151 7.01 -10.42 6.58
CA GLN A 151 6.77 -11.85 6.38
C GLN A 151 6.80 -12.17 4.88
N LEU A 152 5.85 -11.64 4.12
CA LEU A 152 5.83 -11.72 2.66
C LEU A 152 5.50 -10.34 2.07
N PRO A 153 6.39 -9.79 1.24
CA PRO A 153 6.21 -8.50 0.59
C PRO A 153 4.88 -8.32 -0.14
N TYR A 154 4.44 -7.06 -0.23
CA TYR A 154 3.20 -6.73 -0.94
C TYR A 154 3.30 -6.98 -2.45
N TYR A 155 4.43 -6.62 -3.09
CA TYR A 155 4.65 -6.92 -4.50
C TYR A 155 5.27 -8.30 -4.66
N VAL A 156 4.58 -9.18 -5.36
CA VAL A 156 5.02 -10.55 -5.63
C VAL A 156 5.14 -10.79 -7.13
N LEU A 157 6.30 -11.22 -7.59
CA LEU A 157 6.51 -11.71 -8.94
C LEU A 157 6.55 -13.24 -8.93
N LEU A 158 5.54 -13.87 -9.50
CA LEU A 158 5.52 -15.31 -9.74
C LEU A 158 6.36 -15.66 -10.97
N VAL A 159 7.26 -16.62 -10.84
CA VAL A 159 8.09 -17.14 -11.92
C VAL A 159 7.78 -18.61 -12.14
N GLY A 160 7.17 -18.93 -13.27
CA GLY A 160 6.77 -20.27 -13.62
C GLY A 160 5.51 -20.33 -14.46
N SER A 161 5.30 -21.46 -15.13
CA SER A 161 4.15 -21.69 -15.99
C SER A 161 2.83 -21.81 -15.20
N PRO A 162 1.67 -21.59 -15.84
CA PRO A 162 0.37 -21.78 -15.19
C PRO A 162 0.12 -23.23 -14.72
N GLU A 163 0.77 -24.20 -15.33
CA GLU A 163 0.69 -25.63 -14.94
C GLU A 163 1.38 -25.88 -13.60
N ARG A 164 2.44 -25.12 -13.30
CA ARG A 164 3.20 -25.25 -12.04
C ARG A 164 2.65 -24.32 -10.95
N LEU A 165 2.34 -23.10 -11.33
CA LEU A 165 1.76 -22.07 -10.47
C LEU A 165 0.34 -21.79 -10.95
N SER A 166 -0.64 -22.48 -10.43
CA SER A 166 -2.02 -22.41 -10.92
C SER A 166 -2.61 -20.97 -10.84
N PHE A 167 -3.58 -20.66 -11.70
CA PHE A 167 -4.30 -19.39 -11.59
C PHE A 167 -5.05 -19.22 -10.26
N PRO A 168 -5.70 -20.25 -9.68
CA PRO A 168 -6.26 -20.15 -8.34
C PRO A 168 -5.24 -19.73 -7.28
N PHE A 169 -4.01 -20.29 -7.31
CA PHE A 169 -2.91 -19.86 -6.45
C PHE A 169 -2.62 -18.36 -6.61
N GLN A 170 -2.49 -17.88 -7.84
CA GLN A 170 -2.24 -16.47 -8.13
C GLN A 170 -3.39 -15.57 -7.66
N TYR A 171 -4.64 -15.93 -7.92
CA TYR A 171 -5.80 -15.12 -7.55
C TYR A 171 -5.99 -15.02 -6.03
N GLN A 172 -5.84 -16.13 -5.33
CA GLN A 172 -5.94 -16.14 -3.86
C GLN A 172 -4.81 -15.31 -3.22
N LEU A 173 -3.57 -15.44 -3.71
CA LEU A 173 -2.47 -14.61 -3.24
C LEU A 173 -2.69 -13.13 -3.60
N GLY A 174 -3.35 -12.86 -4.73
CA GLY A 174 -3.68 -11.52 -5.22
C GLY A 174 -4.78 -10.80 -4.45
N VAL A 175 -5.49 -11.47 -3.54
CA VAL A 175 -6.51 -10.81 -2.69
C VAL A 175 -5.89 -9.75 -1.79
N GLN A 176 -4.71 -10.03 -1.24
CA GLN A 176 -4.03 -9.14 -0.29
C GLN A 176 -2.73 -8.52 -0.84
N ARG A 177 -2.25 -8.96 -2.01
CA ARG A 177 -0.94 -8.60 -2.57
C ARG A 177 -1.02 -8.25 -4.04
N ALA A 178 -0.15 -7.37 -4.49
CA ALA A 178 -0.01 -7.08 -5.92
C ALA A 178 0.82 -8.17 -6.59
N VAL A 179 0.16 -9.10 -7.27
CA VAL A 179 0.78 -10.27 -7.87
C VAL A 179 0.90 -10.13 -9.38
N GLY A 180 2.14 -10.22 -9.88
CA GLY A 180 2.44 -10.35 -11.31
C GLY A 180 2.99 -11.73 -11.62
N ARG A 181 2.87 -12.18 -12.88
CA ARG A 181 3.45 -13.43 -13.36
C ARG A 181 4.44 -13.19 -14.49
N LEU A 182 5.49 -13.97 -14.49
CA LEU A 182 6.45 -14.04 -15.55
C LEU A 182 6.67 -15.50 -15.97
N HIS A 183 6.38 -15.77 -17.24
CA HIS A 183 6.63 -17.08 -17.85
C HIS A 183 7.04 -16.89 -19.30
N PHE A 184 8.18 -17.46 -19.67
CA PHE A 184 8.71 -17.48 -21.03
C PHE A 184 9.33 -18.86 -21.31
N ASP A 185 9.48 -19.18 -22.59
CA ASP A 185 9.98 -20.48 -23.04
C ASP A 185 11.50 -20.63 -22.88
N THR A 186 12.24 -19.52 -22.87
CA THR A 186 13.70 -19.55 -22.87
C THR A 186 14.33 -18.57 -21.88
N PRO A 187 15.48 -18.89 -21.27
CA PRO A 187 16.21 -17.98 -20.39
C PRO A 187 16.56 -16.64 -21.05
N ALA A 188 16.79 -16.64 -22.37
CA ALA A 188 17.09 -15.40 -23.12
C ALA A 188 15.93 -14.40 -23.10
N GLN A 189 14.69 -14.87 -23.09
CA GLN A 189 13.50 -14.01 -22.99
C GLN A 189 13.38 -13.39 -21.58
N TYR A 190 13.67 -14.18 -20.54
CA TYR A 190 13.75 -13.66 -19.16
C TYR A 190 14.84 -12.58 -19.03
N ALA A 191 16.03 -12.83 -19.61
CA ALA A 191 17.13 -11.86 -19.61
C ALA A 191 16.75 -10.56 -20.33
N ARG A 192 16.05 -10.65 -21.45
CA ARG A 192 15.52 -9.46 -22.17
C ARG A 192 14.56 -8.68 -21.30
N TYR A 193 13.59 -9.34 -20.69
CA TYR A 193 12.64 -8.71 -19.78
C TYR A 193 13.35 -8.03 -18.60
N ALA A 194 14.30 -8.71 -17.97
CA ALA A 194 15.04 -8.16 -16.83
C ALA A 194 15.82 -6.89 -17.17
N LYS A 195 16.33 -6.77 -18.41
CA LYS A 195 17.03 -5.58 -18.90
C LYS A 195 16.10 -4.44 -19.27
N THR A 196 14.93 -4.74 -19.85
CA THR A 196 13.99 -3.74 -20.39
C THR A 196 12.98 -3.23 -19.38
N SER A 197 12.83 -3.89 -18.23
CA SER A 197 11.91 -3.41 -17.18
C SER A 197 12.37 -2.03 -16.67
N PRO A 198 11.73 -0.92 -17.11
CA PRO A 198 12.14 0.42 -16.68
C PRO A 198 11.87 0.56 -15.17
N PRO A 199 12.60 1.44 -14.47
CA PRO A 199 12.15 1.89 -13.17
C PRO A 199 10.74 2.47 -13.36
N ARG A 200 9.77 2.03 -12.55
CA ARG A 200 8.44 2.67 -12.58
C ARG A 200 8.68 4.17 -12.38
N ARG A 201 8.46 4.95 -13.42
CA ARG A 201 8.21 6.37 -13.24
C ARG A 201 6.93 6.43 -12.41
N HIS A 202 6.98 7.10 -11.26
CA HIS A 202 5.78 7.49 -10.55
C HIS A 202 4.89 8.20 -11.57
N LEU A 203 3.86 7.53 -12.05
CA LEU A 203 2.71 8.22 -12.58
C LEU A 203 2.11 8.87 -11.32
N ALA A 204 2.52 10.10 -11.04
CA ALA A 204 1.73 10.96 -10.22
C ALA A 204 0.35 10.96 -10.89
N HIS A 205 -0.61 10.26 -10.31
CA HIS A 205 -1.99 10.50 -10.67
C HIS A 205 -2.19 11.99 -10.45
N PRO A 206 -2.59 12.75 -11.48
CA PRO A 206 -3.00 14.11 -11.24
C PRO A 206 -4.17 14.01 -10.27
N VAL A 207 -3.96 14.43 -9.04
CA VAL A 207 -5.06 14.72 -8.12
C VAL A 207 -6.01 15.60 -8.93
N PRO A 208 -7.31 15.25 -9.09
CA PRO A 208 -8.25 16.10 -9.78
C PRO A 208 -8.18 17.46 -9.12
N GLY A 209 -7.60 18.43 -9.82
CA GLY A 209 -7.32 19.74 -9.28
C GLY A 209 -8.62 20.36 -8.80
N HIS A 210 -8.62 20.86 -7.59
CA HIS A 210 -9.45 21.97 -7.24
C HIS A 210 -9.29 23.01 -8.35
N ASN A 211 -10.39 23.30 -9.06
CA ASN A 211 -10.45 24.41 -9.98
C ASN A 211 -10.01 25.66 -9.22
N ALA A 212 -8.76 26.04 -9.42
CA ALA A 212 -8.36 27.41 -9.12
C ALA A 212 -9.20 28.29 -10.05
N SER A 213 -10.25 28.88 -9.48
CA SER A 213 -11.00 29.95 -10.09
C SER A 213 -10.01 31.08 -10.38
N THR A 214 -9.53 31.13 -11.62
CA THR A 214 -8.87 32.32 -12.16
C THR A 214 -9.92 33.41 -12.20
N SER A 215 -9.97 34.21 -11.14
CA SER A 215 -10.61 35.51 -11.19
C SER A 215 -9.77 36.40 -12.10
N SER A 216 -10.17 36.49 -13.37
CA SER A 216 -9.69 37.55 -14.26
C SER A 216 -10.10 38.88 -13.68
N PRO A 217 -9.19 39.84 -13.56
CA PRO A 217 -9.59 41.21 -13.20
C PRO A 217 -10.38 41.82 -14.37
N LEU A 218 -11.63 42.17 -14.09
CA LEU A 218 -12.48 42.97 -14.99
C LEU A 218 -11.74 44.26 -15.32
N ALA A 219 -11.35 44.43 -16.56
CA ALA A 219 -10.88 45.69 -17.11
C ALA A 219 -12.03 46.71 -17.09
N THR A 220 -11.90 47.74 -16.28
CA THR A 220 -12.79 48.88 -16.26
C THR A 220 -12.60 49.71 -17.53
N PRO A 221 -13.63 50.01 -18.33
CA PRO A 221 -13.46 50.86 -19.50
C PRO A 221 -13.28 52.33 -19.04
N VAL A 222 -12.19 52.93 -19.45
CA VAL A 222 -11.94 54.38 -19.29
C VAL A 222 -12.81 55.11 -20.29
N ILE A 223 -13.80 55.85 -19.79
CA ILE A 223 -14.61 56.77 -20.57
C ILE A 223 -13.84 58.07 -20.69
N SER A 224 -13.38 58.42 -21.92
CA SER A 224 -12.84 59.74 -22.21
C SER A 224 -13.98 60.76 -22.38
N PRO A 225 -13.86 62.01 -21.87
CA PRO A 225 -14.89 63.04 -22.05
C PRO A 225 -14.84 63.66 -23.47
N PRO A 226 -15.97 64.15 -24.01
CA PRO A 226 -16.04 64.77 -25.33
C PRO A 226 -15.45 66.18 -25.32
N ARG A 227 -14.87 66.57 -26.45
CA ARG A 227 -14.50 67.97 -26.72
C ARG A 227 -15.68 68.74 -27.24
#